data_0af47f92f0b42130eb44c07f13549835
#
_entry.id   0af47f92f0b42130eb44c07f13549835
#
_cell.length_a   1.000
_cell.length_b   1.000
_cell.length_c   1.000
_cell.angle_alpha   90.00
_cell.angle_beta   90.00
_cell.angle_gamma   90.00
#
_symmetry.space_group_name_H-M   'P 1'
#
loop_
_entity.id
_entity.type
_entity.pdbx_description
1 polymer ?
#
loop_
_entity_poly.entity_id
_entity_poly.type
_entity_poly.pdbx_seq_one_letter_code
_entity_poly.pdbx_strand_id
1 'polypeptide(L)'
;MNQSSPRSVFLTTLILLAGVNLPWTYAADPTTPVAQPSGSSTAVNLAPPFSGGANAGKNISLNSLRGKPVILVIAPSPRDHAFRKQMKELRGHYERLAAQGMIGFVAFTSEGGRIPSNIPFILVNDPAGTSAAYDVEKGFAIAVIGRDGNLDCLSVKPLPGYRINDLVINNAGMQTLLRR
;
A
#
# COMPACT_ATOMS: atom_id res chain seq x y z
N MET A 1 47.73 -27.23 28.78
CA MET A 1 48.42 -28.20 27.88
C MET A 1 48.03 -27.84 26.49
N ASN A 2 48.89 -27.13 25.90
CA ASN A 2 49.78 -27.43 24.77
C ASN A 2 49.07 -27.22 23.45
N GLN A 3 49.42 -26.13 22.75
CA GLN A 3 50.40 -26.00 21.64
C GLN A 3 49.79 -26.55 20.30
N SER A 4 49.90 -25.97 19.15
CA SER A 4 50.93 -25.12 18.54
C SER A 4 50.42 -24.60 17.20
N SER A 5 50.80 -23.38 16.87
CA SER A 5 50.95 -22.90 15.48
C SER A 5 52.07 -23.70 14.75
N PRO A 6 52.07 -23.69 13.41
CA PRO A 6 53.21 -23.03 12.80
C PRO A 6 52.92 -22.15 11.56
N ARG A 7 53.73 -21.16 11.47
CA ARG A 7 54.12 -20.29 10.39
C ARG A 7 54.70 -21.07 9.20
N SER A 8 54.55 -20.56 8.00
CA SER A 8 55.51 -20.65 6.89
C SER A 8 54.90 -19.96 5.67
N VAL A 9 55.50 -19.24 4.89
CA VAL A 9 56.84 -18.75 4.52
C VAL A 9 56.64 -18.09 3.16
N PHE A 10 57.21 -16.95 3.00
CA PHE A 10 57.41 -16.15 1.81
C PHE A 10 57.79 -16.95 0.55
N LEU A 11 57.21 -16.59 -0.62
CA LEU A 11 57.97 -16.66 -1.86
C LEU A 11 57.68 -15.45 -2.73
N THR A 12 58.62 -14.57 -2.74
CA THR A 12 58.82 -13.43 -3.67
C THR A 12 59.22 -13.99 -5.03
N THR A 13 58.47 -13.74 -6.07
CA THR A 13 58.96 -13.92 -7.43
C THR A 13 58.81 -12.62 -8.20
N LEU A 14 59.93 -11.99 -8.39
CA LEU A 14 60.23 -10.87 -9.24
C LEU A 14 60.31 -11.39 -10.69
N ILE A 15 59.51 -10.85 -11.64
CA ILE A 15 59.76 -11.02 -13.08
C ILE A 15 59.65 -9.65 -13.76
N LEU A 16 60.72 -9.41 -14.44
CA LEU A 16 61.14 -8.21 -15.18
C LEU A 16 60.27 -7.88 -16.40
N LEU A 17 60.29 -6.62 -16.70
CA LEU A 17 59.88 -5.88 -17.91
C LEU A 17 59.96 -6.64 -19.23
N ALA A 18 58.90 -6.47 -20.03
CA ALA A 18 59.04 -6.26 -21.47
C ALA A 18 57.92 -5.34 -21.94
N GLY A 19 58.29 -4.14 -22.33
CA GLY A 19 57.39 -3.15 -22.92
C GLY A 19 56.96 -3.58 -24.32
N VAL A 20 55.69 -3.57 -24.56
CA VAL A 20 55.12 -3.61 -25.90
C VAL A 20 54.19 -2.40 -26.05
N ASN A 21 54.68 -1.37 -26.78
CA ASN A 21 53.85 -0.29 -27.28
C ASN A 21 52.90 -0.85 -28.35
N LEU A 22 51.62 -0.98 -28.04
CA LEU A 22 50.58 -1.19 -29.02
C LEU A 22 49.83 0.13 -29.24
N PRO A 23 49.67 0.56 -30.50
CA PRO A 23 48.89 1.75 -30.80
C PRO A 23 47.42 1.49 -30.50
N TRP A 24 46.84 2.40 -29.74
CA TRP A 24 45.40 2.43 -29.47
C TRP A 24 44.65 2.82 -30.73
N THR A 25 44.22 1.85 -31.49
CA THR A 25 43.18 2.06 -32.49
C THR A 25 41.87 2.16 -31.76
N TYR A 26 41.36 3.37 -31.64
CA TYR A 26 40.01 3.68 -31.19
C TYR A 26 39.04 3.18 -32.27
N ALA A 27 38.61 1.94 -32.18
CA ALA A 27 37.44 1.46 -32.90
C ALA A 27 36.22 1.99 -32.14
N ALA A 28 35.61 3.03 -32.71
CA ALA A 28 34.28 3.47 -32.24
C ALA A 28 33.29 2.33 -32.51
N ASP A 29 32.83 1.71 -31.44
CA ASP A 29 31.74 0.74 -31.48
C ASP A 29 30.42 1.55 -31.55
N PRO A 30 29.65 1.50 -32.65
CA PRO A 30 28.42 2.27 -32.78
C PRO A 30 27.21 1.46 -32.31
N THR A 31 27.27 0.87 -31.11
CA THR A 31 26.08 0.18 -30.55
C THR A 31 26.12 0.20 -29.02
N THR A 32 26.23 1.37 -28.44
CA THR A 32 25.79 1.54 -27.07
C THR A 32 24.28 1.78 -27.15
N PRO A 33 23.43 0.87 -26.65
CA PRO A 33 22.03 1.19 -26.50
C PRO A 33 21.96 2.38 -25.53
N VAL A 34 21.52 3.52 -26.01
CA VAL A 34 21.14 4.64 -25.16
C VAL A 34 20.13 4.07 -24.19
N ALA A 35 20.54 3.94 -22.92
CA ALA A 35 19.65 3.60 -21.84
C ALA A 35 18.52 4.63 -21.89
N GLN A 36 17.38 4.22 -22.40
CA GLN A 36 16.14 4.98 -22.27
C GLN A 36 15.97 5.24 -20.78
N PRO A 37 15.71 6.48 -20.37
CA PRO A 37 15.34 6.72 -18.99
C PRO A 37 14.14 5.83 -18.72
N SER A 38 14.33 4.83 -17.86
CA SER A 38 13.26 4.01 -17.33
C SER A 38 12.25 4.97 -16.74
N GLY A 39 11.19 5.24 -17.50
CA GLY A 39 10.06 5.99 -16.99
C GLY A 39 9.70 5.34 -15.67
N SER A 40 9.71 6.09 -14.59
CA SER A 40 9.24 5.67 -13.30
C SER A 40 7.82 5.17 -13.51
N SER A 41 7.69 3.86 -13.73
CA SER A 41 6.42 3.19 -13.64
C SER A 41 5.99 3.41 -12.19
N THR A 42 5.09 4.34 -11.97
CA THR A 42 4.36 4.46 -10.72
C THR A 42 3.76 3.08 -10.51
N ALA A 43 4.32 2.30 -9.59
CA ALA A 43 3.80 0.97 -9.28
C ALA A 43 2.35 1.16 -8.86
N VAL A 44 1.43 0.76 -9.73
CA VAL A 44 0.00 0.83 -9.48
C VAL A 44 -0.29 -0.17 -8.37
N ASN A 45 -0.43 0.31 -7.15
CA ASN A 45 -0.75 -0.52 -5.98
C ASN A 45 -2.26 -0.72 -5.90
N LEU A 46 -2.76 -1.62 -6.74
CA LEU A 46 -4.19 -1.92 -6.79
C LEU A 46 -4.64 -2.51 -5.45
N ALA A 47 -5.73 -1.97 -4.89
CA ALA A 47 -6.28 -2.49 -3.65
C ALA A 47 -6.79 -3.93 -3.84
N PRO A 48 -6.48 -4.87 -2.91
CA PRO A 48 -7.02 -6.22 -2.94
C PRO A 48 -8.54 -6.23 -3.01
N PRO A 49 -9.16 -7.11 -3.82
CA PRO A 49 -10.59 -7.13 -4.01
C PRO A 49 -11.31 -7.68 -2.77
N PHE A 50 -12.44 -7.08 -2.45
CA PHE A 50 -13.38 -7.57 -1.44
C PHE A 50 -14.82 -7.22 -1.82
N SER A 51 -15.77 -7.78 -1.10
CA SER A 51 -17.19 -7.48 -1.26
C SER A 51 -17.89 -7.38 0.08
N GLY A 52 -18.99 -6.66 0.13
CA GLY A 52 -19.82 -6.52 1.32
C GLY A 52 -21.30 -6.57 1.01
N GLY A 53 -22.09 -7.03 1.99
CA GLY A 53 -23.54 -7.05 1.91
C GLY A 53 -24.12 -5.70 2.30
N ALA A 54 -24.78 -5.01 1.37
CA ALA A 54 -25.64 -3.89 1.71
C ALA A 54 -27.00 -4.39 2.24
N ASN A 55 -27.65 -3.59 3.08
CA ASN A 55 -29.05 -3.84 3.47
C ASN A 55 -29.88 -4.07 2.22
N ALA A 56 -30.70 -5.13 2.19
CA ALA A 56 -31.49 -5.61 1.07
C ALA A 56 -30.84 -6.66 0.12
N GLY A 57 -29.84 -7.43 0.61
CA GLY A 57 -29.35 -8.60 -0.12
C GLY A 57 -28.48 -8.28 -1.36
N LYS A 58 -28.14 -7.02 -1.59
CA LYS A 58 -27.28 -6.61 -2.70
C LYS A 58 -25.81 -6.65 -2.28
N ASN A 59 -25.03 -7.53 -2.94
CA ASN A 59 -23.58 -7.54 -2.77
C ASN A 59 -22.95 -6.40 -3.55
N ILE A 60 -22.10 -5.63 -2.88
CA ILE A 60 -21.31 -4.54 -3.48
C ILE A 60 -19.85 -4.97 -3.45
N SER A 61 -19.23 -5.10 -4.62
CA SER A 61 -17.80 -5.39 -4.75
C SER A 61 -16.99 -4.10 -4.88
N LEU A 62 -15.74 -4.10 -4.43
CA LEU A 62 -14.82 -2.98 -4.60
C LEU A 62 -14.72 -2.56 -6.08
N ASN A 63 -14.66 -3.51 -7.00
CA ASN A 63 -14.56 -3.23 -8.43
C ASN A 63 -15.76 -2.46 -9.01
N SER A 64 -16.96 -2.62 -8.42
CA SER A 64 -18.15 -1.88 -8.82
C SER A 64 -18.19 -0.43 -8.34
N LEU A 65 -17.22 -0.05 -7.48
CA LEU A 65 -17.13 1.27 -6.86
C LEU A 65 -16.08 2.18 -7.51
N ARG A 66 -15.55 1.79 -8.68
CA ARG A 66 -14.65 2.66 -9.44
C ARG A 66 -15.27 4.05 -9.64
N GLY A 67 -14.48 5.08 -9.45
CA GLY A 67 -14.93 6.48 -9.47
C GLY A 67 -15.37 7.02 -8.11
N LYS A 68 -15.45 6.19 -7.07
CA LYS A 68 -15.79 6.59 -5.70
C LYS A 68 -14.65 6.22 -4.75
N PRO A 69 -14.27 7.11 -3.82
CA PRO A 69 -13.29 6.77 -2.80
C PRO A 69 -13.91 5.79 -1.80
N VAL A 70 -13.10 4.83 -1.35
CA VAL A 70 -13.55 3.79 -0.42
C VAL A 70 -12.66 3.79 0.82
N ILE A 71 -13.27 3.68 1.98
CA ILE A 71 -12.58 3.47 3.26
C ILE A 71 -12.92 2.07 3.75
N LEU A 72 -11.91 1.24 3.97
CA LEU A 72 -12.04 -0.07 4.58
C LEU A 72 -11.43 -0.02 5.98
N VAL A 73 -12.20 -0.37 7.00
CA VAL A 73 -11.72 -0.51 8.38
C VAL A 73 -11.76 -1.97 8.76
N ILE A 74 -10.61 -2.53 9.11
CA ILE A 74 -10.45 -3.89 9.61
C ILE A 74 -10.25 -3.81 11.12
N ALA A 75 -11.00 -4.59 11.89
CA ALA A 75 -10.87 -4.62 13.36
C ALA A 75 -11.30 -5.96 13.93
N PRO A 76 -10.83 -6.35 15.12
CA PRO A 76 -11.28 -7.58 15.78
C PRO A 76 -12.77 -7.55 16.12
N SER A 77 -13.27 -6.42 16.60
CA SER A 77 -14.66 -6.26 17.00
C SER A 77 -15.09 -4.78 17.04
N PRO A 78 -16.40 -4.49 17.13
CA PRO A 78 -16.89 -3.11 17.32
C PRO A 78 -16.45 -2.47 18.64
N ARG A 79 -16.05 -3.28 19.62
CA ARG A 79 -15.58 -2.83 20.96
C ARG A 79 -14.10 -2.49 20.98
N ASP A 80 -13.35 -2.81 19.94
CA ASP A 80 -11.92 -2.53 19.84
C ASP A 80 -11.63 -1.03 20.04
N HIS A 81 -10.57 -0.73 20.79
CA HIS A 81 -10.24 0.66 21.15
C HIS A 81 -9.83 1.48 19.93
N ALA A 82 -9.01 0.90 19.04
CA ALA A 82 -8.53 1.60 17.85
C ALA A 82 -9.70 1.83 16.86
N PHE A 83 -10.60 0.83 16.73
CA PHE A 83 -11.83 0.99 15.95
C PHE A 83 -12.69 2.15 16.46
N ARG A 84 -12.99 2.19 17.76
CA ARG A 84 -13.79 3.28 18.35
C ARG A 84 -13.16 4.65 18.18
N LYS A 85 -11.81 4.72 18.33
CA LYS A 85 -11.06 5.95 18.08
C LYS A 85 -11.21 6.39 16.62
N GLN A 86 -11.04 5.45 15.67
CA GLN A 86 -11.22 5.76 14.25
C GLN A 86 -12.63 6.21 13.90
N MET A 87 -13.65 5.59 14.50
CA MET A 87 -15.05 6.02 14.29
C MET A 87 -15.30 7.43 14.79
N LYS A 88 -14.65 7.85 15.90
CA LYS A 88 -14.72 9.21 16.39
C LYS A 88 -14.11 10.22 15.41
N GLU A 89 -12.94 9.88 14.86
CA GLU A 89 -12.25 10.71 13.86
C GLU A 89 -13.07 10.86 12.57
N LEU A 90 -13.61 9.76 12.05
CA LEU A 90 -14.44 9.78 10.85
C LEU A 90 -15.74 10.58 11.05
N ARG A 91 -16.35 10.48 12.22
CA ARG A 91 -17.58 11.21 12.53
C ARG A 91 -17.39 12.73 12.43
N GLY A 92 -16.26 13.24 12.91
CA GLY A 92 -15.94 14.67 12.85
C GLY A 92 -15.75 15.23 11.43
N HIS A 93 -15.52 14.33 10.45
CA HIS A 93 -15.25 14.70 9.05
C HIS A 93 -16.26 14.10 8.08
N TYR A 94 -17.31 13.45 8.58
CA TYR A 94 -18.22 12.65 7.76
C TYR A 94 -18.91 13.45 6.66
N GLU A 95 -19.39 14.62 6.94
CA GLU A 95 -20.08 15.46 5.95
C GLU A 95 -19.20 15.77 4.74
N ARG A 96 -17.93 16.09 4.99
CA ARG A 96 -16.95 16.35 3.92
C ARG A 96 -16.64 15.10 3.11
N LEU A 97 -16.46 13.96 3.78
CA LEU A 97 -16.22 12.67 3.15
C LEU A 97 -17.44 12.19 2.35
N ALA A 98 -18.64 12.38 2.89
CA ALA A 98 -19.90 12.05 2.21
C ALA A 98 -20.11 12.92 0.96
N ALA A 99 -19.77 14.21 1.01
CA ALA A 99 -19.80 15.10 -0.15
C ALA A 99 -18.88 14.65 -1.29
N GLN A 100 -17.79 13.91 -0.99
CA GLN A 100 -16.91 13.28 -1.97
C GLN A 100 -17.44 11.94 -2.51
N GLY A 101 -18.59 11.49 -2.02
CA GLY A 101 -19.19 10.20 -2.38
C GLY A 101 -18.46 9.00 -1.75
N MET A 102 -17.80 9.20 -0.61
CA MET A 102 -17.07 8.15 0.10
C MET A 102 -18.01 7.02 0.52
N ILE A 103 -17.55 5.77 0.36
CA ILE A 103 -18.22 4.57 0.81
C ILE A 103 -17.36 3.89 1.87
N GLY A 104 -17.98 3.57 3.01
CA GLY A 104 -17.31 2.92 4.13
C GLY A 104 -17.61 1.43 4.19
N PHE A 105 -16.56 0.62 4.38
CA PHE A 105 -16.64 -0.81 4.67
C PHE A 105 -16.00 -1.13 6.01
N VAL A 106 -16.52 -2.16 6.66
CA VAL A 106 -15.95 -2.69 7.89
C VAL A 106 -15.84 -4.21 7.82
N ALA A 107 -14.68 -4.73 8.18
CA ALA A 107 -14.38 -6.14 8.34
C ALA A 107 -14.11 -6.44 9.82
N PHE A 108 -14.99 -7.18 10.51
CA PHE A 108 -14.74 -7.66 11.85
C PHE A 108 -14.23 -9.08 11.82
N THR A 109 -12.99 -9.29 12.26
CA THR A 109 -12.28 -10.58 12.11
C THR A 109 -12.57 -11.59 13.24
N SER A 110 -13.01 -11.14 14.40
CA SER A 110 -13.24 -12.03 15.54
C SER A 110 -14.71 -12.03 15.97
N GLU A 111 -15.28 -10.87 16.26
CA GLU A 111 -16.63 -10.74 16.77
C GLU A 111 -17.38 -9.67 15.98
N GLY A 112 -18.43 -10.08 15.27
CA GLY A 112 -19.32 -9.15 14.59
C GLY A 112 -20.22 -8.42 15.59
N GLY A 113 -20.82 -7.31 15.16
CA GLY A 113 -21.75 -6.58 16.00
C GLY A 113 -22.23 -5.28 15.36
N ARG A 114 -23.09 -4.60 16.09
CA ARG A 114 -23.62 -3.31 15.67
C ARG A 114 -22.54 -2.23 15.75
N ILE A 115 -22.36 -1.49 14.67
CA ILE A 115 -21.45 -0.34 14.62
C ILE A 115 -22.15 0.85 15.28
N PRO A 116 -21.62 1.41 16.38
CA PRO A 116 -22.22 2.58 17.04
C PRO A 116 -21.83 3.86 16.30
N SER A 117 -22.33 4.01 15.08
CA SER A 117 -22.03 5.16 14.21
C SER A 117 -23.25 5.53 13.39
N ASN A 118 -23.42 6.81 13.12
CA ASN A 118 -24.37 7.34 12.14
C ASN A 118 -23.84 7.29 10.70
N ILE A 119 -22.58 6.89 10.52
CA ILE A 119 -21.99 6.66 9.20
C ILE A 119 -22.49 5.32 8.67
N PRO A 120 -23.04 5.25 7.46
CA PRO A 120 -23.47 4.00 6.87
C PRO A 120 -22.25 3.19 6.43
N PHE A 121 -21.91 2.16 7.21
CA PHE A 121 -20.88 1.19 6.84
C PHE A 121 -21.49 -0.09 6.29
N ILE A 122 -20.84 -0.65 5.29
CA ILE A 122 -21.16 -1.94 4.70
C ILE A 122 -20.27 -3.00 5.36
N LEU A 123 -20.86 -4.07 5.87
CA LEU A 123 -20.09 -5.17 6.43
C LEU A 123 -19.50 -6.02 5.28
N VAL A 124 -18.22 -6.33 5.41
CA VAL A 124 -17.51 -7.20 4.47
C VAL A 124 -18.01 -8.65 4.64
N ASN A 125 -18.23 -9.36 3.54
CA ASN A 125 -18.76 -10.73 3.56
C ASN A 125 -17.74 -11.75 4.07
N ASP A 126 -16.46 -11.58 3.70
CA ASP A 126 -15.35 -12.41 4.17
C ASP A 126 -14.32 -11.54 4.90
N PRO A 127 -14.50 -11.28 6.21
CA PRO A 127 -13.58 -10.44 6.96
C PRO A 127 -12.19 -11.07 7.11
N ALA A 128 -12.10 -12.40 7.25
CA ALA A 128 -10.82 -13.08 7.44
C ALA A 128 -9.98 -13.08 6.16
N GLY A 129 -10.58 -13.44 5.02
CA GLY A 129 -9.90 -13.40 3.74
C GLY A 129 -9.51 -11.97 3.35
N THR A 130 -10.37 -10.98 3.64
CA THR A 130 -10.03 -9.57 3.40
C THR A 130 -8.87 -9.13 4.28
N SER A 131 -8.86 -9.48 5.56
CA SER A 131 -7.76 -9.15 6.48
C SER A 131 -6.43 -9.73 5.99
N ALA A 132 -6.42 -10.99 5.57
CA ALA A 132 -5.24 -11.64 5.00
C ALA A 132 -4.78 -10.99 3.70
N ALA A 133 -5.69 -10.61 2.81
CA ALA A 133 -5.36 -9.94 1.54
C ALA A 133 -4.71 -8.56 1.72
N TYR A 134 -4.96 -7.90 2.84
CA TYR A 134 -4.33 -6.63 3.22
C TYR A 134 -3.14 -6.79 4.18
N ASP A 135 -2.62 -8.01 4.37
CA ASP A 135 -1.52 -8.33 5.29
C ASP A 135 -1.78 -7.88 6.74
N VAL A 136 -3.05 -7.91 7.16
CA VAL A 136 -3.45 -7.58 8.53
C VAL A 136 -3.74 -8.85 9.29
N GLU A 137 -2.73 -9.49 9.86
CA GLU A 137 -2.89 -10.77 10.56
C GLU A 137 -3.79 -10.66 11.79
N LYS A 138 -3.60 -9.62 12.59
CA LYS A 138 -4.37 -9.38 13.82
C LYS A 138 -4.45 -7.89 14.13
N GLY A 139 -5.56 -7.49 14.75
CA GLY A 139 -5.73 -6.14 15.27
C GLY A 139 -6.47 -5.21 14.32
N PHE A 140 -6.13 -3.94 14.40
CA PHE A 140 -6.79 -2.86 13.68
C PHE A 140 -6.00 -2.46 12.43
N ALA A 141 -6.71 -2.18 11.34
CA ALA A 141 -6.16 -1.44 10.21
C ALA A 141 -7.24 -0.57 9.55
N ILE A 142 -6.78 0.49 8.89
CA ILE A 142 -7.59 1.32 8.01
C ILE A 142 -6.90 1.44 6.66
N ALA A 143 -7.63 1.16 5.59
CA ALA A 143 -7.21 1.35 4.21
C ALA A 143 -8.04 2.48 3.57
N VAL A 144 -7.36 3.38 2.88
CA VAL A 144 -7.98 4.42 2.04
C VAL A 144 -7.70 4.04 0.60
N ILE A 145 -8.75 3.88 -0.19
CA ILE A 145 -8.69 3.43 -1.58
C ILE A 145 -9.22 4.56 -2.46
N GLY A 146 -8.43 4.93 -3.43
CA GLY A 146 -8.73 6.00 -4.37
C GLY A 146 -9.86 5.67 -5.34
N ARG A 147 -10.32 6.68 -6.06
CA ARG A 147 -11.35 6.54 -7.11
C ARG A 147 -10.92 5.63 -8.26
N ASP A 148 -9.61 5.52 -8.49
CA ASP A 148 -8.98 4.61 -9.45
C ASP A 148 -8.89 3.17 -8.96
N GLY A 149 -9.22 2.92 -7.68
CA GLY A 149 -9.12 1.64 -7.01
C GLY A 149 -7.72 1.30 -6.52
N ASN A 150 -6.82 2.27 -6.49
CA ASN A 150 -5.49 2.10 -5.89
C ASN A 150 -5.56 2.23 -4.38
N LEU A 151 -4.71 1.49 -3.70
CA LEU A 151 -4.51 1.59 -2.26
C LEU A 151 -3.62 2.80 -1.96
N ASP A 152 -4.23 3.90 -1.56
CA ASP A 152 -3.52 5.16 -1.30
C ASP A 152 -2.83 5.18 0.06
N CYS A 153 -3.43 4.51 1.03
CA CYS A 153 -2.90 4.42 2.38
C CYS A 153 -3.40 3.15 3.07
N LEU A 154 -2.50 2.45 3.73
CA LEU A 154 -2.81 1.39 4.70
C LEU A 154 -2.12 1.74 6.02
N SER A 155 -2.87 1.77 7.11
CA SER A 155 -2.34 2.08 8.44
C SER A 155 -2.89 1.11 9.49
N VAL A 156 -2.01 0.55 10.29
CA VAL A 156 -2.36 -0.28 11.45
C VAL A 156 -2.68 0.55 12.71
N LYS A 157 -2.71 1.87 12.57
CA LYS A 157 -3.08 2.81 13.63
C LYS A 157 -4.21 3.72 13.15
N PRO A 158 -5.09 4.18 14.05
CA PRO A 158 -6.12 5.14 13.70
C PRO A 158 -5.53 6.39 13.05
N LEU A 159 -6.09 6.78 11.91
CA LEU A 159 -5.72 7.98 11.18
C LEU A 159 -6.58 9.16 11.62
N PRO A 160 -6.00 10.35 11.78
CA PRO A 160 -6.76 11.57 11.98
C PRO A 160 -7.72 11.83 10.82
N GLY A 161 -8.92 12.28 11.11
CA GLY A 161 -9.96 12.48 10.10
C GLY A 161 -9.59 13.48 9.02
N TYR A 162 -8.82 14.54 9.34
CA TYR A 162 -8.32 15.49 8.35
C TYR A 162 -7.39 14.83 7.34
N ARG A 163 -6.53 13.88 7.78
CA ARG A 163 -5.60 13.18 6.89
C ARG A 163 -6.34 12.25 5.91
N ILE A 164 -7.40 11.60 6.39
CA ILE A 164 -8.25 10.79 5.50
C ILE A 164 -8.93 11.68 4.47
N ASN A 165 -9.45 12.83 4.88
CA ASN A 165 -10.07 13.80 3.98
C ASN A 165 -9.07 14.31 2.92
N ASP A 166 -7.83 14.60 3.31
CA ASP A 166 -6.78 15.04 2.39
C ASP A 166 -6.43 13.96 1.36
N LEU A 167 -6.33 12.70 1.77
CA LEU A 167 -6.10 11.58 0.85
C LEU A 167 -7.24 11.44 -0.16
N VAL A 168 -8.48 11.53 0.28
CA VAL A 168 -9.66 11.42 -0.57
C VAL A 168 -9.75 12.58 -1.58
N ILE A 169 -9.40 13.80 -1.17
CA ILE A 169 -9.47 15.00 -2.03
C ILE A 169 -8.31 15.04 -3.02
N ASN A 170 -7.07 14.78 -2.58
CA ASN A 170 -5.88 14.93 -3.41
C ASN A 170 -5.88 13.93 -4.57
N ASN A 171 -6.34 12.72 -4.36
CA ASN A 171 -6.50 11.74 -5.44
C ASN A 171 -7.55 12.15 -6.48
N ALA A 172 -8.63 12.81 -6.06
CA ALA A 172 -9.61 13.37 -6.99
C ALA A 172 -9.00 14.49 -7.86
N GLY A 173 -8.12 15.32 -7.29
CA GLY A 173 -7.42 16.40 -8.00
C GLY A 173 -6.41 15.90 -9.03
N MET A 174 -5.60 14.91 -8.67
CA MET A 174 -4.58 14.33 -9.56
C MET A 174 -5.20 13.66 -10.79
N GLN A 175 -6.28 12.93 -10.64
CA GLN A 175 -6.96 12.28 -11.77
C GLN A 175 -7.60 13.26 -12.75
N THR A 176 -8.05 14.42 -12.27
CA THR A 176 -8.60 15.48 -13.12
C THR A 176 -7.52 16.13 -13.98
N LEU A 177 -6.29 16.25 -13.47
CA LEU A 177 -5.15 16.81 -14.20
C LEU A 177 -4.62 15.86 -15.28
N LEU A 178 -4.69 14.54 -15.05
CA LEU A 178 -4.23 13.52 -16.00
C LEU A 178 -5.22 13.27 -17.17
N ARG A 179 -6.45 13.77 -17.08
CA ARG A 179 -7.48 13.65 -18.14
C ARG A 179 -7.52 14.85 -19.10
N ARG A 180 -6.68 15.83 -18.95
CA ARG A 180 -6.49 16.96 -19.88
C ARG A 180 -5.25 16.75 -20.72
#